data_900d13affe03d210d9665f7c8996e6b3
#
_entry.id   900d13affe03d210d9665f7c8996e6b3
#
_cell.length_a   1.000
_cell.length_b   1.000
_cell.length_c   1.000
_cell.angle_alpha   90.00
_cell.angle_beta   90.00
_cell.angle_gamma   90.00
#
_symmetry.space_group_name_H-M   'P 1'
#
loop_
_entity.id
_entity.type
_entity.pdbx_description
1 polymer ?
#
loop_
_entity_poly.entity_id
_entity_poly.type
_entity_poly.pdbx_seq_one_letter_code
_entity_poly.pdbx_strand_id
1 'polypeptide(L)'
;MEKPFRHNEQSLRVVDKLEHDGAGLNLTYEVRMAILGHTGDFIPETLEGQVVRASDRIAYINHDIDDAMRAGILKESDIPREIADILGHSHSERINTLVMDMIDHTAETGTLGMRPEVAAAMDELRKFMFARVYTNPVPSAISLPRRQTRARLP
;
A
#
# COMPACT_ATOMS: atom_id res chain seq x y z
N MET A 1 -26.71 -12.27 -4.82
CA MET A 1 -25.46 -11.68 -5.34
C MET A 1 -24.39 -11.83 -4.27
N GLU A 2 -23.30 -12.53 -4.54
CA GLU A 2 -22.16 -12.58 -3.64
C GLU A 2 -21.49 -11.18 -3.59
N LYS A 3 -21.18 -10.72 -2.37
CA LYS A 3 -20.43 -9.47 -2.21
C LYS A 3 -19.04 -9.65 -2.82
N PRO A 4 -18.52 -8.64 -3.55
CA PRO A 4 -17.15 -8.72 -4.05
C PRO A 4 -16.17 -8.84 -2.88
N PHE A 5 -15.10 -9.62 -3.07
CA PHE A 5 -14.06 -9.77 -2.06
C PHE A 5 -13.38 -8.43 -1.75
N ARG A 6 -13.30 -8.10 -0.46
CA ARG A 6 -12.59 -6.93 0.06
C ARG A 6 -11.58 -7.36 1.11
N HIS A 7 -10.31 -7.18 0.82
CA HIS A 7 -9.24 -7.65 1.70
C HIS A 7 -9.28 -7.02 3.10
N ASN A 8 -9.66 -5.75 3.23
CA ASN A 8 -9.80 -5.07 4.52
C ASN A 8 -10.94 -5.66 5.38
N GLU A 9 -12.08 -6.01 4.76
CA GLU A 9 -13.16 -6.71 5.45
C GLU A 9 -12.71 -8.12 5.88
N GLN A 10 -11.93 -8.80 5.03
CA GLN A 10 -11.36 -10.10 5.37
C GLN A 10 -10.31 -9.99 6.47
N SER A 11 -9.46 -8.96 6.46
CA SER A 11 -8.49 -8.70 7.55
C SER A 11 -9.21 -8.52 8.89
N LEU A 12 -10.29 -7.74 8.90
CA LEU A 12 -11.11 -7.59 10.11
C LEU A 12 -11.71 -8.93 10.57
N ARG A 13 -12.20 -9.75 9.62
CA ARG A 13 -12.72 -11.08 9.95
C ARG A 13 -11.64 -12.00 10.54
N VAL A 14 -10.40 -11.92 10.03
CA VAL A 14 -9.28 -12.70 10.56
C VAL A 14 -9.06 -12.37 12.03
N VAL A 15 -8.88 -11.10 12.35
CA VAL A 15 -8.57 -10.68 13.73
C VAL A 15 -9.77 -10.83 14.69
N ASP A 16 -10.99 -10.76 14.19
CA ASP A 16 -12.22 -10.88 15.01
C ASP A 16 -12.63 -12.33 15.26
N LYS A 17 -12.35 -13.25 14.31
CA LYS A 17 -13.02 -14.56 14.28
C LYS A 17 -12.13 -15.75 13.97
N LEU A 18 -10.93 -15.59 13.43
CA LEU A 18 -10.10 -16.71 13.01
C LEU A 18 -8.89 -16.89 13.90
N GLU A 19 -8.31 -15.81 14.38
CA GLU A 19 -7.18 -15.85 15.31
C GLU A 19 -7.56 -16.48 16.65
N HIS A 20 -6.56 -16.98 17.39
CA HIS A 20 -6.73 -17.66 18.68
C HIS A 20 -7.78 -18.80 18.65
N ASP A 21 -7.62 -19.72 17.68
CA ASP A 21 -8.51 -20.87 17.53
C ASP A 21 -10.01 -20.50 17.42
N GLY A 22 -10.29 -19.36 16.81
CA GLY A 22 -11.64 -18.87 16.59
C GLY A 22 -12.18 -17.91 17.65
N ALA A 23 -11.40 -17.58 18.67
CA ALA A 23 -11.78 -16.63 19.72
C ALA A 23 -11.60 -15.16 19.31
N GLY A 24 -10.75 -14.92 18.31
CA GLY A 24 -10.35 -13.58 17.88
C GLY A 24 -9.32 -12.94 18.82
N LEU A 25 -8.82 -11.77 18.43
CA LEU A 25 -7.76 -11.06 19.18
C LEU A 25 -8.29 -10.10 20.25
N ASN A 26 -9.61 -9.95 20.39
CA ASN A 26 -10.24 -9.02 21.33
C ASN A 26 -9.70 -7.58 21.24
N LEU A 27 -9.57 -7.08 20.00
CA LEU A 27 -9.07 -5.74 19.73
C LEU A 27 -10.11 -4.66 20.08
N THR A 28 -9.64 -3.46 20.44
CA THR A 28 -10.54 -2.32 20.65
C THR A 28 -11.25 -1.92 19.37
N TYR A 29 -12.34 -1.16 19.51
CA TYR A 29 -13.10 -0.65 18.36
C TYR A 29 -12.23 0.17 17.42
N GLU A 30 -11.39 1.04 17.95
CA GLU A 30 -10.51 1.94 17.20
C GLU A 30 -9.51 1.16 16.33
N VAL A 31 -8.88 0.13 16.90
CA VAL A 31 -7.94 -0.73 16.16
C VAL A 31 -8.66 -1.49 15.05
N ARG A 32 -9.85 -2.02 15.32
CA ARG A 32 -10.67 -2.72 14.34
C ARG A 32 -11.08 -1.79 13.19
N MET A 33 -11.46 -0.54 13.51
CA MET A 33 -11.79 0.48 12.50
C MET A 33 -10.56 0.92 11.71
N ALA A 34 -9.38 0.99 12.32
CA ALA A 34 -8.13 1.23 11.62
C ALA A 34 -7.80 0.10 10.62
N ILE A 35 -7.99 -1.16 11.02
CA ILE A 35 -7.83 -2.32 10.12
C ILE A 35 -8.83 -2.24 8.96
N LEU A 36 -10.09 -1.91 9.23
CA LEU A 36 -11.11 -1.78 8.17
C LEU A 36 -10.81 -0.62 7.22
N GLY A 37 -10.34 0.49 7.76
CA GLY A 37 -10.13 1.75 7.05
C GLY A 37 -8.74 1.96 6.45
N HIS A 38 -7.81 0.98 6.55
CA HIS A 38 -6.49 1.16 5.93
C HIS A 38 -6.56 1.35 4.42
N THR A 39 -7.65 0.89 3.79
CA THR A 39 -7.95 1.08 2.37
C THR A 39 -9.45 1.34 2.13
N GLY A 40 -9.82 1.68 0.89
CA GLY A 40 -11.20 1.99 0.52
C GLY A 40 -11.61 3.42 0.89
N ASP A 41 -12.92 3.66 0.97
CA ASP A 41 -13.49 5.02 1.15
C ASP A 41 -13.63 5.42 2.62
N PHE A 42 -13.67 4.44 3.52
CA PHE A 42 -13.75 4.68 4.96
C PHE A 42 -12.42 5.20 5.49
N ILE A 43 -12.44 6.35 6.15
CA ILE A 43 -11.26 6.96 6.79
C ILE A 43 -11.33 6.71 8.30
N PRO A 44 -10.31 6.10 8.91
CA PRO A 44 -10.25 5.92 10.35
C PRO A 44 -10.30 7.25 11.11
N GLU A 45 -11.01 7.28 12.23
CA GLU A 45 -11.14 8.49 13.05
C GLU A 45 -9.86 8.79 13.85
N THR A 46 -9.11 7.74 14.23
CA THR A 46 -7.87 7.92 14.99
C THR A 46 -6.69 8.29 14.09
N LEU A 47 -5.76 9.09 14.62
CA LEU A 47 -4.54 9.47 13.91
C LEU A 47 -3.69 8.24 13.58
N GLU A 48 -3.59 7.26 14.49
CA GLU A 48 -2.87 6.02 14.28
C GLU A 48 -3.43 5.23 13.08
N GLY A 49 -4.76 5.13 12.98
CA GLY A 49 -5.42 4.50 11.84
C GLY A 49 -5.16 5.24 10.52
N GLN A 50 -5.12 6.58 10.57
CA GLN A 50 -4.77 7.39 9.40
C GLN A 50 -3.30 7.26 9.01
N VAL A 51 -2.38 7.16 9.98
CA VAL A 51 -0.96 6.87 9.73
C VAL A 51 -0.79 5.52 9.05
N VAL A 52 -1.46 4.46 9.55
CA VAL A 52 -1.44 3.14 8.92
C VAL A 52 -1.93 3.21 7.47
N ARG A 53 -3.03 3.92 7.22
CA ARG A 53 -3.57 4.12 5.87
C ARG A 53 -2.59 4.85 4.94
N ALA A 54 -1.91 5.89 5.43
CA ALA A 54 -0.92 6.62 4.66
C ALA A 54 0.31 5.76 4.35
N SER A 55 0.79 5.03 5.36
CA SER A 55 1.93 4.11 5.23
C SER A 55 1.65 2.96 4.26
N ASP A 56 0.43 2.40 4.29
CA ASP A 56 0.01 1.38 3.33
C ASP A 56 0.09 1.89 1.88
N ARG A 57 -0.38 3.11 1.63
CA ARG A 57 -0.29 3.73 0.30
C ARG A 57 1.14 3.97 -0.17
N ILE A 58 2.01 4.44 0.73
CA ILE A 58 3.44 4.64 0.44
C ILE A 58 4.11 3.31 0.13
N ALA A 59 3.88 2.30 0.97
CA ALA A 59 4.44 0.97 0.80
C ALA A 59 3.96 0.32 -0.50
N TYR A 60 2.65 0.30 -0.73
CA TYR A 60 2.02 -0.31 -1.90
C TYR A 60 2.62 0.22 -3.21
N ILE A 61 2.61 1.55 -3.43
CA ILE A 61 3.09 2.11 -4.70
C ILE A 61 4.59 1.83 -4.93
N ASN A 62 5.40 1.88 -3.88
CA ASN A 62 6.84 1.65 -3.99
C ASN A 62 7.17 0.17 -4.23
N HIS A 63 6.46 -0.75 -3.58
CA HIS A 63 6.62 -2.19 -3.83
C HIS A 63 6.18 -2.58 -5.24
N ASP A 64 5.07 -2.02 -5.72
CA ASP A 64 4.60 -2.30 -7.08
C ASP A 64 5.58 -1.79 -8.16
N ILE A 65 6.23 -0.65 -7.92
CA ILE A 65 7.32 -0.17 -8.80
C ILE A 65 8.47 -1.16 -8.81
N ASP A 66 8.94 -1.61 -7.66
CA ASP A 66 10.02 -2.59 -7.54
C ASP A 66 9.68 -3.92 -8.23
N ASP A 67 8.47 -4.39 -8.05
CA ASP A 67 8.01 -5.64 -8.67
C ASP A 67 7.90 -5.49 -10.19
N ALA A 68 7.42 -4.34 -10.69
CA ALA A 68 7.40 -4.03 -12.11
C ALA A 68 8.82 -3.96 -12.71
N MET A 69 9.78 -3.40 -11.97
CA MET A 69 11.18 -3.36 -12.36
C MET A 69 11.82 -4.76 -12.39
N ARG A 70 11.59 -5.58 -11.37
CA ARG A 70 12.08 -6.97 -11.32
C ARG A 70 11.47 -7.82 -12.44
N ALA A 71 10.23 -7.55 -12.82
CA ALA A 71 9.57 -8.21 -13.95
C ALA A 71 10.04 -7.69 -15.32
N GLY A 72 10.88 -6.65 -15.38
CA GLY A 72 11.34 -6.04 -16.63
C GLY A 72 10.25 -5.23 -17.37
N ILE A 73 9.13 -4.93 -16.70
CA ILE A 73 8.02 -4.15 -17.25
C ILE A 73 8.32 -2.65 -17.19
N LEU A 74 9.06 -2.23 -16.17
CA LEU A 74 9.40 -0.83 -15.89
C LEU A 74 10.91 -0.70 -15.65
N LYS A 75 11.47 0.45 -15.99
CA LYS A 75 12.80 0.88 -15.57
C LYS A 75 12.70 2.17 -14.77
N GLU A 76 13.68 2.44 -13.91
CA GLU A 76 13.73 3.70 -13.15
C GLU A 76 13.65 4.92 -14.08
N SER A 77 14.33 4.86 -15.23
CA SER A 77 14.31 5.90 -16.26
C SER A 77 12.96 6.15 -16.94
N ASP A 78 11.98 5.26 -16.76
CA ASP A 78 10.66 5.39 -17.35
C ASP A 78 9.73 6.26 -16.47
N ILE A 79 10.10 6.44 -15.19
CA ILE A 79 9.39 7.35 -14.29
C ILE A 79 9.60 8.78 -14.77
N PRO A 80 8.52 9.57 -14.98
CA PRO A 80 8.66 10.96 -15.40
C PRO A 80 9.60 11.76 -14.50
N ARG A 81 10.49 12.51 -15.13
CA ARG A 81 11.55 13.24 -14.43
C ARG A 81 10.99 14.20 -13.38
N GLU A 82 9.90 14.88 -13.70
CA GLU A 82 9.22 15.82 -12.81
C GLU A 82 8.75 15.15 -11.51
N ILE A 83 8.36 13.87 -11.58
CA ILE A 83 7.99 13.08 -10.40
C ILE A 83 9.24 12.65 -9.63
N ALA A 84 10.26 12.16 -10.35
CA ALA A 84 11.50 11.68 -9.74
C ALA A 84 12.29 12.81 -9.06
N ASP A 85 12.29 14.02 -9.63
CA ASP A 85 12.96 15.18 -9.06
C ASP A 85 12.32 15.62 -7.72
N ILE A 86 11.01 15.37 -7.52
CA ILE A 86 10.31 15.66 -6.27
C ILE A 86 10.41 14.49 -5.27
N LEU A 87 10.15 13.27 -5.72
CA LEU A 87 10.02 12.12 -4.82
C LEU A 87 11.32 11.36 -4.60
N GLY A 88 12.30 11.48 -5.50
CA GLY A 88 13.57 10.74 -5.48
C GLY A 88 13.71 9.77 -6.64
N HIS A 89 14.96 9.50 -6.98
CA HIS A 89 15.38 8.70 -8.14
C HIS A 89 15.62 7.20 -7.80
N SER A 90 15.32 6.79 -6.57
CA SER A 90 15.45 5.41 -6.12
C SER A 90 14.31 5.04 -5.18
N HIS A 91 14.08 3.74 -5.00
CA HIS A 91 13.10 3.22 -4.03
C HIS A 91 13.29 3.84 -2.63
N SER A 92 14.53 3.83 -2.13
CA SER A 92 14.83 4.34 -0.79
C SER A 92 14.64 5.85 -0.67
N GLU A 93 15.01 6.61 -1.70
CA GLU A 93 14.79 8.05 -1.73
C GLU A 93 13.30 8.37 -1.75
N ARG A 94 12.51 7.70 -2.58
CA ARG A 94 11.05 7.91 -2.64
C ARG A 94 10.38 7.65 -1.29
N ILE A 95 10.69 6.53 -0.64
CA ILE A 95 10.12 6.23 0.68
C ILE A 95 10.55 7.28 1.69
N ASN A 96 11.84 7.63 1.72
CA ASN A 96 12.36 8.63 2.64
C ASN A 96 11.67 9.99 2.45
N THR A 97 11.56 10.47 1.22
CA THR A 97 10.89 11.75 0.91
C THR A 97 9.44 11.74 1.38
N LEU A 98 8.68 10.71 1.04
CA LEU A 98 7.26 10.62 1.39
C LEU A 98 7.05 10.53 2.92
N VAL A 99 7.88 9.75 3.61
CA VAL A 99 7.78 9.59 5.07
C VAL A 99 8.21 10.87 5.79
N MET A 100 9.36 11.44 5.42
CA MET A 100 9.86 12.66 6.06
C MET A 100 8.95 13.85 5.81
N ASP A 101 8.46 14.03 4.58
CA ASP A 101 7.52 15.11 4.27
C ASP A 101 6.21 14.97 5.07
N MET A 102 5.70 13.76 5.22
CA MET A 102 4.52 13.51 6.05
C MET A 102 4.77 13.84 7.53
N ILE A 103 5.94 13.51 8.06
CA ILE A 103 6.32 13.83 9.45
C ILE A 103 6.42 15.35 9.63
N ASP A 104 7.18 16.01 8.75
CA ASP A 104 7.43 17.45 8.84
C ASP A 104 6.13 18.24 8.67
N HIS A 105 5.34 17.93 7.64
CA HIS A 105 4.05 18.58 7.42
C HIS A 105 3.10 18.40 8.61
N THR A 106 3.04 17.19 9.16
CA THR A 106 2.19 16.90 10.32
C THR A 106 2.65 17.66 11.56
N ALA A 107 3.97 17.74 11.79
CA ALA A 107 4.54 18.50 12.90
C ALA A 107 4.28 20.02 12.78
N GLU A 108 4.34 20.55 11.56
CA GLU A 108 4.12 21.97 11.28
C GLU A 108 2.64 22.38 11.38
N THR A 109 1.73 21.52 10.92
CA THR A 109 0.30 21.87 10.77
C THR A 109 -0.62 21.27 11.81
N GLY A 110 -0.14 20.25 12.55
CA GLY A 110 -0.99 19.43 13.44
C GLY A 110 -1.99 18.53 12.71
N THR A 111 -1.92 18.44 11.38
CA THR A 111 -2.81 17.61 10.56
C THR A 111 -2.01 16.61 9.75
N LEU A 112 -2.35 15.33 9.87
CA LEU A 112 -1.68 14.28 9.12
C LEU A 112 -1.85 14.50 7.61
N GLY A 113 -0.73 14.60 6.92
CA GLY A 113 -0.74 14.83 5.48
C GLY A 113 0.66 15.03 4.91
N MET A 114 0.70 15.40 3.64
CA MET A 114 1.92 15.76 2.92
C MET A 114 1.76 17.18 2.37
N ARG A 115 2.87 17.85 2.11
CA ARG A 115 2.85 19.13 1.41
C ARG A 115 2.20 18.94 0.03
N PRO A 116 1.47 19.95 -0.49
CA PRO A 116 0.71 19.83 -1.73
C PRO A 116 1.52 19.35 -2.93
N GLU A 117 2.78 19.75 -3.01
CA GLU A 117 3.71 19.36 -4.08
C GLU A 117 4.02 17.85 -4.04
N VAL A 118 4.35 17.33 -2.86
CA VAL A 118 4.68 15.91 -2.65
C VAL A 118 3.44 15.04 -2.84
N ALA A 119 2.30 15.49 -2.33
CA ALA A 119 1.03 14.79 -2.51
C ALA A 119 0.63 14.71 -3.99
N ALA A 120 0.79 15.81 -4.74
CA ALA A 120 0.54 15.85 -6.18
C ALA A 120 1.48 14.91 -6.95
N ALA A 121 2.78 14.93 -6.64
CA ALA A 121 3.76 14.04 -7.27
C ALA A 121 3.46 12.56 -6.99
N MET A 122 3.01 12.22 -5.77
CA MET A 122 2.58 10.85 -5.42
C MET A 122 1.32 10.44 -6.21
N ASP A 123 0.36 11.34 -6.40
CA ASP A 123 -0.84 11.06 -7.20
C ASP A 123 -0.50 10.87 -8.69
N GLU A 124 0.42 11.67 -9.25
CA GLU A 124 0.89 11.49 -10.62
C GLU A 124 1.66 10.18 -10.79
N LEU A 125 2.50 9.82 -9.81
CA LEU A 125 3.18 8.52 -9.80
C LEU A 125 2.17 7.35 -9.82
N ARG A 126 1.09 7.45 -9.05
CA ARG A 126 0.02 6.46 -9.06
C ARG A 126 -0.69 6.37 -10.40
N LYS A 127 -0.99 7.50 -11.03
CA LYS A 127 -1.59 7.54 -12.39
C LYS A 127 -0.66 6.93 -13.42
N PHE A 128 0.64 7.22 -13.33
CA PHE A 128 1.67 6.64 -14.18
C PHE A 128 1.70 5.10 -14.05
N MET A 129 1.71 4.58 -12.82
CA MET A 129 1.67 3.13 -12.56
C MET A 129 0.38 2.50 -13.11
N PHE A 130 -0.76 3.16 -12.96
CA PHE A 130 -2.01 2.70 -13.56
C PHE A 130 -1.90 2.54 -15.06
N ALA A 131 -1.40 3.55 -15.75
CA ALA A 131 -1.31 3.56 -17.20
C ALA A 131 -0.26 2.59 -17.76
N ARG A 132 0.86 2.38 -17.04
CA ARG A 132 2.01 1.62 -17.56
C ARG A 132 2.08 0.19 -17.09
N VAL A 133 1.56 -0.09 -15.89
CA VAL A 133 1.70 -1.41 -15.24
C VAL A 133 0.34 -2.11 -15.13
N TYR A 134 -0.65 -1.49 -14.49
CA TYR A 134 -1.90 -2.21 -14.18
C TYR A 134 -2.83 -2.40 -15.37
N THR A 135 -2.80 -1.50 -16.36
CA THR A 135 -3.64 -1.61 -17.57
C THR A 135 -2.91 -2.22 -18.77
N ASN A 136 -1.62 -2.54 -18.60
CA ASN A 136 -0.86 -3.15 -19.68
C ASN A 136 -1.27 -4.63 -19.81
N PRO A 137 -1.74 -5.10 -20.98
CA PRO A 137 -2.07 -6.51 -21.20
C PRO A 137 -0.79 -7.34 -21.41
N VAL A 138 0.11 -7.34 -20.43
CA VAL A 138 1.20 -8.31 -20.43
C VAL A 138 0.56 -9.67 -20.14
N PRO A 139 0.76 -10.69 -21.00
CA PRO A 139 0.22 -12.02 -20.76
C PRO A 139 0.62 -12.50 -19.37
N SER A 140 -0.31 -13.11 -18.65
CA SER A 140 -0.16 -13.67 -17.31
C SER A 140 0.92 -14.75 -17.24
N ALA A 141 2.18 -14.37 -17.47
CA ALA A 141 3.35 -15.23 -17.39
C ALA A 141 3.97 -15.29 -15.98
N ILE A 142 3.43 -14.53 -15.04
CA ILE A 142 3.81 -14.64 -13.63
C ILE A 142 2.78 -15.52 -12.91
N SER A 143 2.63 -16.76 -13.36
CA SER A 143 2.27 -17.86 -12.48
C SER A 143 3.48 -18.10 -11.58
N LEU A 144 3.47 -17.53 -10.39
CA LEU A 144 4.39 -17.96 -9.33
C LEU A 144 4.31 -19.48 -9.24
N PRO A 145 5.44 -20.22 -9.30
CA PRO A 145 5.41 -21.65 -9.13
C PRO A 145 4.81 -21.94 -7.75
N ARG A 146 3.66 -22.60 -7.73
CA ARG A 146 3.09 -23.14 -6.50
C ARG A 146 4.19 -23.95 -5.82
N ARG A 147 4.70 -23.46 -4.70
CA ARG A 147 5.54 -24.26 -3.80
C ARG A 147 4.70 -25.47 -3.44
N GLN A 148 5.01 -26.60 -4.05
CA GLN A 148 4.54 -27.89 -3.57
C GLN A 148 5.19 -28.11 -2.21
N THR A 149 4.48 -27.78 -1.16
CA THR A 149 4.75 -28.30 0.18
C THR A 149 4.53 -29.80 0.12
N ARG A 150 5.61 -30.55 -0.10
CA ARG A 150 5.61 -31.98 0.19
C ARG A 150 5.45 -32.12 1.70
N ALA A 151 4.23 -32.34 2.15
CA ALA A 151 3.98 -32.92 3.45
C ALA A 151 4.53 -34.34 3.43
N ARG A 152 5.69 -34.55 4.03
CA ARG A 152 6.06 -35.88 4.54
C ARG A 152 5.47 -35.96 5.93
N LEU A 153 4.44 -36.74 6.07
CA LEU A 153 4.02 -37.28 7.35
C LEU A 153 4.72 -38.63 7.54
N PRO A 154 5.12 -38.96 8.75
CA PRO A 154 5.71 -40.24 9.10
C PRO A 154 4.71 -41.36 9.06
#